data_e5971a3ef62aed270e42f507ea19fe45
#
_entry.id   e5971a3ef62aed270e42f507ea19fe45
#
_cell.length_a   1.000
_cell.length_b   1.000
_cell.length_c   1.000
_cell.angle_alpha   90.00
_cell.angle_beta   90.00
_cell.angle_gamma   90.00
#
_symmetry.space_group_name_H-M   'P 1'
#
loop_
_entity.id
_entity.type
_entity.pdbx_description
1 polymer ?
#
loop_
_entity_poly.entity_id
_entity_poly.type
_entity_poly.pdbx_seq_one_letter_code
_entity_poly.pdbx_strand_id
1 'polypeptide(L)'
;VYDDTKAGGYGTGSTQYQTYGTNPIGQQETRDYRQTSNRIIGNVFAELEFFKCLKLKTNLGVEYHNWFDREKETYKQIRYLEVSNYDNQLLERKGDFTTIISENTLNFNKKFGKHSIEALLGYTAEKTQWKQHEASVKNLTEGYWVLSAGKTEPSVTGTDSDYAMTSILGRVNYAYADKYLFQFNIRRDGS
;
A
#
# COMPACT_ATOMS: atom_id res chain seq x y z
N VAL A 1 -14.24 -33.53 -11.48
CA VAL A 1 -14.28 -32.15 -11.02
C VAL A 1 -15.61 -31.87 -10.36
N TYR A 2 -16.73 -32.09 -11.03
CA TYR A 2 -18.08 -32.06 -10.43
C TYR A 2 -18.52 -33.48 -10.08
N ASP A 3 -19.25 -33.64 -8.99
CA ASP A 3 -19.79 -34.90 -8.52
C ASP A 3 -21.11 -34.65 -7.78
N ASP A 4 -22.22 -34.86 -8.47
CA ASP A 4 -23.56 -34.61 -7.97
C ASP A 4 -23.97 -35.52 -6.79
N THR A 5 -23.17 -36.56 -6.52
CA THR A 5 -23.38 -37.44 -5.36
C THR A 5 -22.81 -36.85 -4.07
N LYS A 6 -22.05 -35.74 -4.16
CA LYS A 6 -21.45 -35.04 -3.02
C LYS A 6 -22.25 -33.81 -2.61
N ALA A 7 -22.27 -33.52 -1.34
CA ALA A 7 -23.08 -32.45 -0.75
C ALA A 7 -22.74 -31.05 -1.34
N GLY A 8 -21.55 -30.83 -1.84
CA GLY A 8 -21.14 -29.57 -2.48
C GLY A 8 -21.22 -29.58 -4.00
N GLY A 9 -21.53 -30.71 -4.62
CA GLY A 9 -21.49 -30.86 -6.08
C GLY A 9 -20.07 -30.95 -6.67
N TYR A 10 -19.03 -31.04 -5.84
CA TYR A 10 -17.64 -31.10 -6.29
C TYR A 10 -17.00 -32.45 -5.99
N GLY A 11 -16.18 -32.95 -6.90
CA GLY A 11 -15.36 -34.14 -6.68
C GLY A 11 -14.31 -33.87 -5.60
N THR A 12 -14.42 -34.55 -4.49
CA THR A 12 -13.57 -34.36 -3.28
C THR A 12 -12.69 -35.58 -2.97
N GLY A 13 -12.57 -36.52 -3.89
CA GLY A 13 -11.90 -37.80 -3.66
C GLY A 13 -12.84 -38.87 -3.06
N SER A 14 -12.29 -40.02 -2.72
CA SER A 14 -13.02 -41.18 -2.15
C SER A 14 -12.27 -41.76 -0.96
N THR A 15 -12.95 -42.65 -0.22
CA THR A 15 -12.32 -43.42 0.87
C THR A 15 -11.11 -44.24 0.42
N GLN A 16 -11.08 -44.66 -0.86
CA GLN A 16 -9.99 -45.41 -1.42
C GLN A 16 -8.81 -44.53 -1.88
N TYR A 17 -9.12 -43.29 -2.31
CA TYR A 17 -8.13 -42.32 -2.79
C TYR A 17 -8.31 -41.02 -2.03
N GLN A 18 -7.83 -41.02 -0.79
CA GLN A 18 -7.88 -39.83 0.06
C GLN A 18 -6.89 -38.78 -0.48
N THR A 19 -7.40 -37.76 -1.14
CA THR A 19 -6.60 -36.60 -1.51
C THR A 19 -6.87 -35.49 -0.50
N TYR A 20 -5.82 -35.02 0.16
CA TYR A 20 -5.90 -33.83 1.01
C TYR A 20 -6.04 -32.52 0.20
N GLY A 21 -6.04 -32.65 -1.12
CA GLY A 21 -6.16 -31.52 -2.04
C GLY A 21 -7.58 -30.93 -2.06
N THR A 22 -7.64 -29.61 -2.09
CA THR A 22 -8.90 -28.89 -2.33
C THR A 22 -9.27 -28.97 -3.82
N ASN A 23 -10.55 -29.13 -4.12
CA ASN A 23 -11.02 -29.04 -5.50
C ASN A 23 -10.81 -27.58 -6.01
N PRO A 24 -9.98 -27.35 -7.02
CA PRO A 24 -9.61 -26.00 -7.45
C PRO A 24 -10.77 -25.21 -8.06
N ILE A 25 -11.71 -25.88 -8.71
CA ILE A 25 -12.90 -25.23 -9.26
C ILE A 25 -13.85 -24.87 -8.11
N GLY A 26 -14.09 -25.81 -7.18
CA GLY A 26 -14.86 -25.53 -5.99
C GLY A 26 -14.31 -24.35 -5.19
N GLN A 27 -13.00 -24.26 -5.04
CA GLN A 27 -12.36 -23.15 -4.36
C GLN A 27 -12.61 -21.81 -5.08
N GLN A 28 -12.58 -21.80 -6.40
CA GLN A 28 -12.83 -20.59 -7.18
C GLN A 28 -14.31 -20.18 -7.17
N GLU A 29 -15.23 -21.13 -7.24
CA GLU A 29 -16.66 -20.86 -7.29
C GLU A 29 -17.26 -20.51 -5.90
N THR A 30 -16.60 -20.92 -4.82
CA THR A 30 -17.06 -20.63 -3.46
C THR A 30 -16.58 -19.28 -2.94
N ARG A 31 -15.63 -18.63 -3.61
CA ARG A 31 -15.01 -17.38 -3.19
C ARG A 31 -15.14 -16.29 -4.25
N ASP A 32 -15.89 -15.24 -3.96
CA ASP A 32 -15.98 -14.01 -4.78
C ASP A 32 -15.22 -12.90 -4.04
N TYR A 33 -14.02 -12.57 -4.54
CA TYR A 33 -13.19 -11.50 -4.04
C TYR A 33 -13.17 -10.35 -5.04
N ARG A 34 -13.50 -9.15 -4.54
CA ARG A 34 -13.45 -7.92 -5.33
C ARG A 34 -12.72 -6.84 -4.58
N GLN A 35 -11.78 -6.21 -5.27
CA GLN A 35 -11.09 -5.02 -4.78
C GLN A 35 -11.39 -3.83 -5.69
N THR A 36 -11.70 -2.71 -5.07
CA THR A 36 -11.78 -1.42 -5.74
C THR A 36 -10.77 -0.50 -5.09
N SER A 37 -9.93 0.14 -5.90
CA SER A 37 -8.96 1.10 -5.38
C SER A 37 -8.87 2.34 -6.27
N ASN A 38 -8.63 3.49 -5.63
CA ASN A 38 -8.36 4.74 -6.30
C ASN A 38 -7.06 5.31 -5.75
N ARG A 39 -6.17 5.74 -6.62
CA ARG A 39 -4.90 6.36 -6.25
C ARG A 39 -4.74 7.68 -6.99
N ILE A 40 -4.48 8.73 -6.24
CA ILE A 40 -4.22 10.08 -6.75
C ILE A 40 -2.82 10.46 -6.32
N ILE A 41 -1.98 10.84 -7.28
CA ILE A 41 -0.63 11.33 -7.02
C ILE A 41 -0.52 12.66 -7.75
N GLY A 42 -0.01 13.65 -7.05
CA GLY A 42 0.24 14.96 -7.63
C GLY A 42 1.31 15.72 -6.87
N ASN A 43 1.94 16.66 -7.56
CA ASN A 43 2.87 17.57 -6.93
C ASN A 43 2.79 18.96 -7.59
N VAL A 44 3.12 19.96 -6.80
CA VAL A 44 3.31 21.34 -7.25
C VAL A 44 4.68 21.81 -6.79
N PHE A 45 5.36 22.57 -7.63
CA PHE A 45 6.64 23.13 -7.25
C PHE A 45 6.73 24.61 -7.64
N ALA A 46 7.59 25.33 -6.92
CA ALA A 46 8.00 26.68 -7.25
C ALA A 46 9.53 26.75 -7.26
N GLU A 47 10.08 27.53 -8.17
CA GLU A 47 11.49 27.74 -8.29
C GLU A 47 11.77 29.24 -8.43
N LEU A 48 12.69 29.75 -7.62
CA LEU A 48 13.12 31.14 -7.61
C LEU A 48 14.63 31.20 -7.80
N GLU A 49 15.07 31.97 -8.77
CA GLU A 49 16.50 32.18 -9.03
C GLU A 49 16.91 33.58 -8.60
N PHE A 50 17.95 33.67 -7.76
CA PHE A 50 18.50 34.90 -7.23
C PHE A 50 19.96 35.07 -7.72
N PHE A 51 20.33 36.26 -8.14
CA PHE A 51 21.70 36.61 -8.49
C PHE A 51 22.37 35.66 -9.48
N LYS A 52 21.64 34.94 -10.33
CA LYS A 52 22.14 33.96 -11.32
C LYS A 52 23.03 32.84 -10.75
N CYS A 53 23.17 32.76 -9.43
CA CYS A 53 24.01 31.75 -8.79
C CYS A 53 23.31 31.03 -7.64
N LEU A 54 22.12 31.46 -7.23
CA LEU A 54 21.37 30.89 -6.11
C LEU A 54 19.97 30.55 -6.58
N LYS A 55 19.57 29.29 -6.44
CA LYS A 55 18.28 28.77 -6.86
C LYS A 55 17.60 28.08 -5.67
N LEU A 56 16.46 28.59 -5.28
CA LEU A 56 15.56 27.97 -4.31
C LEU A 56 14.48 27.21 -5.05
N LYS A 57 14.29 25.94 -4.72
CA LYS A 57 13.19 25.13 -5.21
C LYS A 57 12.43 24.56 -4.03
N THR A 58 11.13 24.71 -4.03
CA THR A 58 10.20 24.05 -3.12
C THR A 58 9.27 23.14 -3.92
N ASN A 59 9.03 21.94 -3.43
CA ASN A 59 8.13 20.96 -4.01
C ASN A 59 7.23 20.41 -2.92
N LEU A 60 5.93 20.40 -3.18
CA LEU A 60 4.93 19.77 -2.31
C LEU A 60 4.26 18.65 -3.09
N GLY A 61 4.44 17.42 -2.63
CA GLY A 61 3.83 16.23 -3.17
C GLY A 61 2.75 15.67 -2.26
N VAL A 62 1.73 15.12 -2.86
CA VAL A 62 0.63 14.43 -2.18
C VAL A 62 0.35 13.12 -2.91
N GLU A 63 0.27 12.06 -2.14
CA GLU A 63 -0.28 10.78 -2.59
C GLU A 63 -1.45 10.42 -1.69
N TYR A 64 -2.58 10.13 -2.31
CA TYR A 64 -3.76 9.61 -1.63
C TYR A 64 -4.19 8.32 -2.31
N HIS A 65 -4.35 7.25 -1.55
CA HIS A 65 -4.79 5.95 -2.01
C HIS A 65 -5.86 5.42 -1.07
N ASN A 66 -7.02 5.09 -1.59
CA ASN A 66 -8.04 4.37 -0.87
C ASN A 66 -8.36 3.04 -1.56
N TRP A 67 -8.77 2.07 -0.76
CA TRP A 67 -9.21 0.78 -1.27
C TRP A 67 -10.40 0.26 -0.47
N PHE A 68 -11.19 -0.56 -1.13
CA PHE A 68 -12.26 -1.33 -0.54
C PHE A 68 -12.18 -2.75 -1.08
N ASP A 69 -12.03 -3.71 -0.19
CA ASP A 69 -12.01 -5.13 -0.47
C ASP A 69 -13.30 -5.74 0.06
N ARG A 70 -13.89 -6.57 -0.75
CA ARG A 70 -15.06 -7.35 -0.38
C ARG A 70 -14.86 -8.80 -0.77
N GLU A 71 -14.92 -9.67 0.21
CA GLU A 71 -14.78 -11.10 0.05
C GLU A 71 -16.05 -11.80 0.55
N LYS A 72 -16.67 -12.55 -0.35
CA LYS A 72 -17.80 -13.41 -0.05
C LYS A 72 -17.34 -14.84 -0.17
N GLU A 73 -17.57 -15.61 0.86
CA GLU A 73 -17.28 -17.03 0.84
C GLU A 73 -18.57 -17.79 1.12
N THR A 74 -18.94 -18.65 0.14
CA THR A 74 -20.10 -19.51 0.25
C THR A 74 -19.64 -20.88 0.67
N TYR A 75 -20.23 -21.42 1.75
CA TYR A 75 -19.89 -22.76 2.16
C TYR A 75 -20.35 -23.80 1.14
N LYS A 76 -19.40 -24.60 0.68
CA LYS A 76 -19.64 -25.86 -0.07
C LYS A 76 -18.51 -26.84 0.28
N GLN A 77 -18.82 -28.12 0.36
CA GLN A 77 -17.79 -29.13 0.58
C GLN A 77 -16.89 -29.23 -0.65
N ILE A 78 -15.62 -28.84 -0.51
CA ILE A 78 -14.62 -28.85 -1.58
C ILE A 78 -13.39 -29.73 -1.27
N ARG A 79 -13.39 -30.38 -0.09
CA ARG A 79 -12.35 -31.31 0.37
C ARG A 79 -12.98 -32.62 0.83
N TYR A 80 -12.22 -33.71 0.74
CA TYR A 80 -12.59 -34.96 1.33
C TYR A 80 -12.51 -34.88 2.87
N LEU A 81 -13.51 -35.45 3.57
CA LEU A 81 -13.63 -35.38 5.04
C LEU A 81 -13.66 -33.96 5.64
N GLU A 82 -14.01 -32.96 4.86
CA GLU A 82 -14.29 -31.63 5.41
C GLU A 82 -15.50 -31.72 6.34
N VAL A 83 -15.25 -31.53 7.64
CA VAL A 83 -16.32 -31.47 8.63
C VAL A 83 -16.95 -30.09 8.51
N SER A 84 -18.19 -30.07 8.10
CA SER A 84 -18.94 -28.86 7.77
C SER A 84 -19.39 -28.12 9.03
N ASN A 85 -18.58 -27.18 9.46
CA ASN A 85 -19.01 -26.10 10.35
C ASN A 85 -18.67 -24.73 9.74
N TYR A 86 -18.61 -24.66 8.42
CA TYR A 86 -18.33 -23.40 7.74
C TYR A 86 -19.63 -22.74 7.31
N ASP A 87 -19.91 -21.60 7.90
CA ASP A 87 -20.99 -20.73 7.50
C ASP A 87 -20.58 -19.85 6.34
N ASN A 88 -21.52 -19.42 5.52
CA ASN A 88 -21.26 -18.34 4.55
C ASN A 88 -20.67 -17.15 5.28
N GLN A 89 -19.59 -16.60 4.75
CA GLN A 89 -18.85 -15.50 5.36
C GLN A 89 -18.81 -14.28 4.43
N LEU A 90 -18.97 -13.11 5.01
CA LEU A 90 -18.68 -11.83 4.37
C LEU A 90 -17.57 -11.14 5.16
N LEU A 91 -16.55 -10.72 4.43
CA LEU A 91 -15.44 -9.91 4.93
C LEU A 91 -15.34 -8.66 4.09
N GLU A 92 -15.36 -7.51 4.74
CA GLU A 92 -15.16 -6.20 4.12
C GLU A 92 -13.98 -5.49 4.79
N ARG A 93 -13.06 -4.98 3.96
CA ARG A 93 -11.95 -4.15 4.41
C ARG A 93 -11.98 -2.82 3.67
N LYS A 94 -11.80 -1.76 4.39
CA LYS A 94 -11.66 -0.42 3.83
C LYS A 94 -10.44 0.24 4.44
N GLY A 95 -9.61 0.82 3.59
CA GLY A 95 -8.45 1.57 4.07
C GLY A 95 -8.15 2.78 3.22
N ASP A 96 -7.40 3.68 3.80
CA ASP A 96 -6.82 4.84 3.15
C ASP A 96 -5.38 5.06 3.60
N PHE A 97 -4.61 5.55 2.67
CA PHE A 97 -3.22 5.88 2.81
C PHE A 97 -3.01 7.28 2.25
N THR A 98 -2.39 8.13 3.03
CA THR A 98 -2.09 9.50 2.62
C THR A 98 -0.63 9.80 2.93
N THR A 99 0.14 10.21 1.92
CA THR A 99 1.49 10.73 2.11
C THR A 99 1.54 12.18 1.63
N ILE A 100 2.10 13.04 2.46
CA ILE A 100 2.42 14.42 2.12
C ILE A 100 3.93 14.56 2.26
N ILE A 101 4.59 15.05 1.21
CA ILE A 101 6.03 15.29 1.18
C ILE A 101 6.30 16.75 0.81
N SER A 102 7.16 17.39 1.58
CA SER A 102 7.68 18.72 1.28
C SER A 102 9.19 18.63 1.10
N GLU A 103 9.67 19.05 -0.05
CA GLU A 103 11.08 19.06 -0.39
C GLU A 103 11.52 20.49 -0.72
N ASN A 104 12.53 20.96 -0.03
CA ASN A 104 13.06 22.30 -0.20
C ASN A 104 14.56 22.20 -0.47
N THR A 105 15.02 22.79 -1.56
CA THR A 105 16.44 22.78 -1.91
C THR A 105 16.93 24.16 -2.24
N LEU A 106 18.10 24.49 -1.72
CA LEU A 106 18.85 25.69 -2.05
C LEU A 106 20.13 25.27 -2.76
N ASN A 107 20.23 25.67 -4.01
CA ASN A 107 21.38 25.39 -4.88
C ASN A 107 22.19 26.65 -5.10
N PHE A 108 23.48 26.59 -4.88
CA PHE A 108 24.44 27.63 -5.20
C PHE A 108 25.40 27.10 -6.23
N ASN A 109 25.63 27.87 -7.32
CA ASN A 109 26.55 27.51 -8.35
C ASN A 109 27.29 28.79 -8.81
N LYS A 110 28.61 28.80 -8.67
CA LYS A 110 29.41 29.93 -9.11
C LYS A 110 30.82 29.54 -9.49
N LYS A 111 31.30 30.11 -10.61
CA LYS A 111 32.69 30.01 -11.08
C LYS A 111 33.44 31.32 -10.84
N PHE A 112 34.63 31.23 -10.24
CA PHE A 112 35.52 32.34 -9.92
C PHE A 112 36.91 32.06 -10.54
N GLY A 113 37.14 32.52 -11.75
CA GLY A 113 38.37 32.22 -12.47
C GLY A 113 38.54 30.70 -12.66
N LYS A 114 39.54 30.09 -12.01
CA LYS A 114 39.84 28.66 -12.08
C LYS A 114 39.07 27.83 -11.01
N HIS A 115 38.29 28.46 -10.13
CA HIS A 115 37.55 27.81 -9.09
C HIS A 115 36.09 27.68 -9.48
N SER A 116 35.49 26.50 -9.35
CA SER A 116 34.07 26.24 -9.49
C SER A 116 33.51 25.63 -8.21
N ILE A 117 32.46 26.22 -7.68
CA ILE A 117 31.80 25.78 -6.47
C ILE A 117 30.34 25.53 -6.79
N GLU A 118 29.88 24.32 -6.48
CA GLU A 118 28.46 23.96 -6.45
C GLU A 118 28.12 23.49 -5.05
N ALA A 119 27.11 24.07 -4.44
CA ALA A 119 26.64 23.68 -3.14
C ALA A 119 25.14 23.46 -3.18
N LEU A 120 24.66 22.43 -2.47
CA LEU A 120 23.25 22.09 -2.28
C LEU A 120 22.99 21.97 -0.79
N LEU A 121 21.96 22.65 -0.31
CA LEU A 121 21.33 22.41 0.98
C LEU A 121 19.90 21.95 0.72
N GLY A 122 19.50 20.84 1.33
CA GLY A 122 18.16 20.29 1.20
C GLY A 122 17.52 20.05 2.56
N TYR A 123 16.21 20.28 2.62
CA TYR A 123 15.35 19.91 3.72
C TYR A 123 14.12 19.19 3.18
N THR A 124 13.85 17.98 3.68
CA THR A 124 12.65 17.22 3.35
C THR A 124 11.85 16.92 4.62
N ALA A 125 10.54 16.97 4.49
CA ALA A 125 9.62 16.53 5.52
C ALA A 125 8.55 15.67 4.86
N GLU A 126 8.31 14.50 5.42
CA GLU A 126 7.32 13.53 4.95
C GLU A 126 6.43 13.13 6.11
N LYS A 127 5.12 13.07 5.85
CA LYS A 127 4.15 12.48 6.77
C LYS A 127 3.29 11.50 6.00
N THR A 128 3.21 10.28 6.51
CA THR A 128 2.36 9.21 6.01
C THR A 128 1.36 8.82 7.08
N GLN A 129 0.10 8.74 6.70
CA GLN A 129 -0.98 8.21 7.52
C GLN A 129 -1.58 7.00 6.84
N TRP A 130 -1.81 5.94 7.59
CA TRP A 130 -2.45 4.73 7.12
C TRP A 130 -3.55 4.32 8.08
N LYS A 131 -4.76 4.13 7.54
CA LYS A 131 -5.94 3.71 8.28
C LYS A 131 -6.58 2.53 7.59
N GLN A 132 -7.01 1.56 8.38
CA GLN A 132 -7.74 0.40 7.89
C GLN A 132 -8.81 0.00 8.88
N HIS A 133 -9.96 -0.38 8.34
CA HIS A 133 -11.04 -1.02 9.07
C HIS A 133 -11.38 -2.33 8.38
N GLU A 134 -11.63 -3.33 9.19
CA GLU A 134 -12.07 -4.65 8.73
C GLU A 134 -13.30 -5.04 9.52
N ALA A 135 -14.33 -5.53 8.82
CA ALA A 135 -15.51 -6.09 9.42
C ALA A 135 -15.85 -7.42 8.75
N SER A 136 -16.20 -8.41 9.56
CA SER A 136 -16.62 -9.71 9.08
C SER A 136 -17.80 -10.25 9.86
N VAL A 137 -18.60 -11.08 9.20
CA VAL A 137 -19.74 -11.80 9.78
C VAL A 137 -19.88 -13.16 9.13
N LYS A 138 -20.43 -14.09 9.86
CA LYS A 138 -20.72 -15.44 9.38
C LYS A 138 -22.21 -15.76 9.42
N ASN A 139 -22.57 -16.92 8.88
CA ASN A 139 -23.94 -17.46 8.85
C ASN A 139 -24.92 -16.49 8.17
N LEU A 140 -24.53 -15.99 6.99
CA LEU A 140 -25.43 -15.20 6.15
C LEU A 140 -26.41 -16.11 5.41
N THR A 141 -27.62 -15.61 5.21
CA THR A 141 -28.55 -16.24 4.27
C THR A 141 -28.04 -16.04 2.85
N GLU A 142 -28.03 -17.10 2.06
CA GLU A 142 -27.62 -17.05 0.66
C GLU A 142 -28.36 -15.95 -0.10
N GLY A 143 -27.64 -15.16 -0.87
CA GLY A 143 -28.17 -13.99 -1.60
C GLY A 143 -28.18 -12.67 -0.82
N TYR A 144 -28.04 -12.70 0.51
CA TYR A 144 -28.02 -11.49 1.36
C TYR A 144 -26.63 -11.17 1.89
N TRP A 145 -25.81 -10.59 1.03
CA TRP A 145 -24.41 -10.28 1.32
C TRP A 145 -24.24 -8.86 1.88
N VAL A 146 -24.70 -8.64 3.10
CA VAL A 146 -24.50 -7.39 3.86
C VAL A 146 -24.12 -7.72 5.30
N LEU A 147 -23.25 -6.92 5.91
CA LEU A 147 -22.75 -7.19 7.27
C LEU A 147 -23.86 -7.35 8.31
N SER A 148 -24.94 -6.60 8.18
CA SER A 148 -26.09 -6.68 9.10
C SER A 148 -26.93 -7.97 8.97
N ALA A 149 -26.71 -8.75 7.90
CA ALA A 149 -27.41 -10.03 7.70
C ALA A 149 -26.67 -11.23 8.33
N GLY A 150 -25.48 -11.04 8.84
CA GLY A 150 -24.73 -12.07 9.56
C GLY A 150 -25.38 -12.38 10.92
N LYS A 151 -25.48 -13.67 11.26
CA LYS A 151 -26.13 -14.13 12.48
C LYS A 151 -25.13 -14.52 13.56
N THR A 152 -23.88 -14.79 13.16
CA THR A 152 -22.85 -15.28 14.08
C THR A 152 -21.51 -14.60 13.83
N GLU A 153 -20.68 -14.56 14.85
CA GLU A 153 -19.29 -14.11 14.85
C GLU A 153 -19.07 -12.73 14.20
N PRO A 154 -19.80 -11.69 14.59
CA PRO A 154 -19.45 -10.35 14.12
C PRO A 154 -18.06 -9.97 14.67
N SER A 155 -17.17 -9.56 13.77
CA SER A 155 -15.85 -9.08 14.14
C SER A 155 -15.61 -7.72 13.48
N VAL A 156 -15.09 -6.79 14.25
CA VAL A 156 -14.67 -5.47 13.75
C VAL A 156 -13.30 -5.17 14.30
N THR A 157 -12.38 -4.86 13.43
CA THR A 157 -11.01 -4.45 13.78
C THR A 157 -10.64 -3.19 13.04
N GLY A 158 -9.65 -2.47 13.56
CA GLY A 158 -9.14 -1.27 12.91
C GLY A 158 -7.69 -1.01 13.29
N THR A 159 -6.99 -0.35 12.40
CA THR A 159 -5.62 0.11 12.60
C THR A 159 -5.50 1.54 12.12
N ASP A 160 -4.83 2.36 12.92
CA ASP A 160 -4.44 3.73 12.59
C ASP A 160 -2.94 3.87 12.88
N SER A 161 -2.16 4.30 11.89
CA SER A 161 -0.72 4.43 12.01
C SER A 161 -0.24 5.69 11.31
N ASP A 162 0.55 6.47 12.03
CA ASP A 162 1.20 7.66 11.52
C ASP A 162 2.72 7.42 11.49
N TYR A 163 3.32 7.86 10.41
CA TYR A 163 4.78 7.91 10.26
C TYR A 163 5.18 9.29 9.80
N ALA A 164 6.23 9.85 10.38
CA ALA A 164 6.80 11.11 9.95
C ALA A 164 8.32 11.01 9.90
N MET A 165 8.90 11.61 8.86
CA MET A 165 10.36 11.68 8.70
C MET A 165 10.76 13.08 8.25
N THR A 166 11.87 13.55 8.79
CA THR A 166 12.53 14.78 8.34
C THR A 166 13.97 14.49 8.00
N SER A 167 14.49 15.15 6.97
CA SER A 167 15.88 14.98 6.54
C SER A 167 16.49 16.32 6.20
N ILE A 168 17.75 16.51 6.62
CA ILE A 168 18.60 17.62 6.17
C ILE A 168 19.76 17.02 5.41
N LEU A 169 20.03 17.56 4.23
CA LEU A 169 21.15 17.11 3.40
C LEU A 169 21.98 18.30 2.92
N GLY A 170 23.26 18.07 2.81
CA GLY A 170 24.21 19.03 2.26
C GLY A 170 25.19 18.36 1.30
N ARG A 171 25.50 19.04 0.20
CA ARG A 171 26.50 18.62 -0.77
C ARG A 171 27.34 19.82 -1.17
N VAL A 172 28.62 19.62 -1.30
CA VAL A 172 29.53 20.60 -1.86
C VAL A 172 30.43 19.91 -2.90
N ASN A 173 30.42 20.44 -4.11
CA ASN A 173 31.33 20.07 -5.18
C ASN A 173 32.26 21.23 -5.42
N TYR A 174 33.57 20.99 -5.46
CA TYR A 174 34.58 21.97 -5.74
C TYR A 174 35.48 21.46 -6.86
N ALA A 175 35.72 22.31 -7.85
CA ALA A 175 36.65 22.03 -8.93
C ALA A 175 37.66 23.16 -9.04
N TYR A 176 38.94 22.80 -9.20
CA TYR A 176 40.03 23.72 -9.49
C TYR A 176 40.62 23.46 -10.89
N ALA A 177 40.55 24.46 -11.73
CA ALA A 177 41.05 24.44 -13.12
C ALA A 177 40.43 23.29 -13.95
N ASP A 178 39.22 22.83 -13.59
CA ASP A 178 38.53 21.68 -14.19
C ASP A 178 39.34 20.35 -14.14
N LYS A 179 40.41 20.32 -13.30
CA LYS A 179 41.35 19.20 -13.19
C LYS A 179 41.29 18.51 -11.83
N TYR A 180 41.15 19.25 -10.76
CA TYR A 180 41.08 18.71 -9.41
C TYR A 180 39.64 18.84 -8.91
N LEU A 181 38.99 17.71 -8.63
CA LEU A 181 37.60 17.63 -8.23
C LEU A 181 37.51 17.10 -6.81
N PHE A 182 36.72 17.77 -5.99
CA PHE A 182 36.45 17.36 -4.62
C PHE A 182 34.94 17.40 -4.37
N GLN A 183 34.39 16.37 -3.73
CA GLN A 183 32.97 16.29 -3.36
C GLN A 183 32.83 15.88 -1.92
N PHE A 184 31.93 16.57 -1.19
CA PHE A 184 31.52 16.24 0.16
C PHE A 184 30.01 16.17 0.24
N ASN A 185 29.48 15.13 0.90
CA ASN A 185 28.06 14.96 1.15
C ASN A 185 27.83 14.64 2.62
N ILE A 186 26.75 15.18 3.18
CA ILE A 186 26.26 14.87 4.52
C ILE A 186 24.75 14.79 4.50
N ARG A 187 24.18 13.86 5.26
CA ARG A 187 22.73 13.72 5.46
C ARG A 187 22.48 13.32 6.90
N ARG A 188 21.41 13.91 7.46
CA ARG A 188 20.86 13.53 8.76
C ARG A 188 19.37 13.32 8.61
N ASP A 189 18.88 12.15 9.02
CA ASP A 189 17.48 11.78 9.06
C ASP A 189 17.02 11.67 10.51
N GLY A 190 15.74 12.01 10.75
CA GLY A 190 15.05 11.89 12.01
C GLY A 190 13.59 11.45 11.78
N SER A 191 13.10 10.53 12.59
CA SER A 191 11.72 10.04 12.61
C SER A 191 11.16 10.09 14.02
#